data_7395d46c7b5528d50b5f542a0244efac
#
_entry.id   7395d46c7b5528d50b5f542a0244efac
#
_cell.length_a   1.000
_cell.length_b   1.000
_cell.length_c   1.000
_cell.angle_alpha   90.00
_cell.angle_beta   90.00
_cell.angle_gamma   90.00
#
_symmetry.space_group_name_H-M   'P 1'
#
loop_
_entity.id
_entity.type
_entity.pdbx_description
1 polymer ?
#
loop_
_entity_poly.entity_id
_entity_poly.type
_entity_poly.pdbx_seq_one_letter_code
_entity_poly.pdbx_strand_id
1 'polypeptide(L)'
;MDYIAMDKKLEPVVKLMLAKKPQMALERLQFLIHQGVFLPEEMWRVYQRLGDCYFALLEPEKTREVLWECLTHPVGMPLRKQQEIYSNYLFISHYHPLVSDEELREKHFLYNQLMANNVLFHHRKRKHAKLRIGYLAPMHCRNVVSFFSVHLMTAYDRSRFEVYLYSFEEENDALTVQLKEQTDGWQVFPASMMRREMAEKIYQDEIDILVDLGVHTYGGRTLQIMGYRPAPVQMAGIGYMSTSGMTAIDYFLTDRYCDPPGQNDEDFTEKLIRLPHSHFCYMPPERILYCKGVYKLHDPVWFGSFNNIAKINESVLRCWREILRRVPGSMLLIKNASHSVWNLTALRQKMRRLGFPDDRYILEQGSADYLDRYLDVDIVLDTYPYTGGGSTCDALLRGMPVITRYGKRHGTRFSYSLLANVGLEDLAASSDAEYIEKAVALANNPERIKRIHAELPQIMMKSPIMNIKDYVDTVENVYERIWQQWLVRAGK
;
A
#
# COMPACT_ATOMS: atom_id res chain seq x y z
N MET A 1 -19.28 -4.09 2.42
CA MET A 1 -19.11 -5.14 1.38
C MET A 1 -20.45 -5.44 0.75
N ASP A 2 -20.73 -4.87 -0.43
CA ASP A 2 -21.97 -5.14 -1.15
C ASP A 2 -21.86 -6.46 -1.93
N TYR A 3 -21.81 -7.57 -1.19
CA TYR A 3 -21.88 -8.92 -1.75
C TYR A 3 -23.32 -9.37 -2.03
N ILE A 4 -24.32 -8.49 -1.98
CA ILE A 4 -25.73 -8.86 -1.88
C ILE A 4 -26.50 -8.79 -3.22
N ALA A 5 -25.83 -8.68 -4.34
CA ALA A 5 -26.43 -9.20 -5.58
C ALA A 5 -25.69 -10.48 -5.97
N MET A 6 -25.71 -11.48 -5.09
CA MET A 6 -25.14 -12.78 -5.41
C MET A 6 -25.93 -13.38 -6.56
N ASP A 7 -25.28 -13.41 -7.71
CA ASP A 7 -25.72 -14.27 -8.79
C ASP A 7 -25.82 -15.69 -8.24
N LYS A 8 -27.02 -16.26 -8.22
CA LYS A 8 -27.27 -17.62 -7.69
C LYS A 8 -26.31 -18.67 -8.27
N LYS A 9 -25.82 -18.43 -9.50
CA LYS A 9 -24.83 -19.31 -10.16
C LYS A 9 -23.47 -19.28 -9.49
N LEU A 10 -23.05 -18.11 -8.96
CA LEU A 10 -21.74 -17.91 -8.28
C LEU A 10 -21.81 -18.13 -6.78
N GLU A 11 -22.99 -18.27 -6.18
CA GLU A 11 -23.17 -18.46 -4.73
C GLU A 11 -22.32 -19.62 -4.15
N PRO A 12 -22.24 -20.81 -4.80
CA PRO A 12 -21.39 -21.90 -4.31
C PRO A 12 -19.91 -21.53 -4.28
N VAL A 13 -19.42 -20.75 -5.26
CA VAL A 13 -18.03 -20.27 -5.33
C VAL A 13 -17.76 -19.28 -4.19
N VAL A 14 -18.65 -18.32 -3.99
CA VAL A 14 -18.55 -17.33 -2.91
C VAL A 14 -18.56 -18.02 -1.54
N LYS A 15 -19.41 -18.99 -1.30
CA LYS A 15 -19.43 -19.79 -0.06
C LYS A 15 -18.10 -20.50 0.21
N LEU A 16 -17.47 -21.06 -0.83
CA LEU A 16 -16.17 -21.70 -0.72
C LEU A 16 -15.07 -20.68 -0.41
N MET A 17 -15.10 -19.50 -1.02
CA MET A 17 -14.16 -18.43 -0.71
C MET A 17 -14.29 -17.92 0.73
N LEU A 18 -15.52 -17.71 1.22
CA LEU A 18 -15.79 -17.36 2.62
C LEU A 18 -15.33 -18.45 3.60
N ALA A 19 -15.44 -19.71 3.20
CA ALA A 19 -14.95 -20.87 3.97
C ALA A 19 -13.41 -21.05 3.88
N LYS A 20 -12.66 -20.10 3.27
CA LYS A 20 -11.20 -20.17 3.08
C LYS A 20 -10.73 -21.39 2.29
N LYS A 21 -11.51 -21.82 1.28
CA LYS A 21 -11.23 -22.96 0.39
C LYS A 21 -11.04 -22.48 -1.06
N PRO A 22 -10.04 -21.63 -1.36
CA PRO A 22 -9.89 -21.00 -2.68
C PRO A 22 -9.62 -22.00 -3.80
N GLN A 23 -8.92 -23.11 -3.53
CA GLN A 23 -8.68 -24.16 -4.53
C GLN A 23 -9.99 -24.82 -4.97
N MET A 24 -10.86 -25.20 -4.03
CA MET A 24 -12.18 -25.77 -4.34
C MET A 24 -13.09 -24.75 -5.03
N ALA A 25 -12.99 -23.49 -4.66
CA ALA A 25 -13.73 -22.40 -5.31
C ALA A 25 -13.31 -22.26 -6.78
N LEU A 26 -12.01 -22.29 -7.06
CA LEU A 26 -11.45 -22.25 -8.40
C LEU A 26 -11.92 -23.44 -9.26
N GLU A 27 -11.80 -24.65 -8.75
CA GLU A 27 -12.25 -25.87 -9.44
C GLU A 27 -13.76 -25.83 -9.74
N ARG A 28 -14.56 -25.38 -8.77
CA ARG A 28 -16.01 -25.22 -8.97
C ARG A 28 -16.33 -24.19 -10.05
N LEU A 29 -15.62 -23.06 -10.05
CA LEU A 29 -15.82 -22.01 -11.03
C LEU A 29 -15.42 -22.46 -12.43
N GLN A 30 -14.30 -23.15 -12.58
CA GLN A 30 -13.83 -23.73 -13.84
C GLN A 30 -14.83 -24.76 -14.39
N PHE A 31 -15.39 -25.59 -13.52
CA PHE A 31 -16.46 -26.53 -13.89
C PHE A 31 -17.67 -25.80 -14.44
N LEU A 32 -18.16 -24.73 -13.78
CA LEU A 32 -19.32 -23.96 -14.24
C LEU A 32 -19.06 -23.26 -15.59
N ILE A 33 -17.84 -22.76 -15.80
CA ILE A 33 -17.43 -22.20 -17.10
C ILE A 33 -17.48 -23.26 -18.21
N HIS A 34 -16.92 -24.43 -17.93
CA HIS A 34 -16.90 -25.53 -18.92
C HIS A 34 -18.30 -26.02 -19.29
N GLN A 35 -19.26 -25.95 -18.36
CA GLN A 35 -20.66 -26.27 -18.61
C GLN A 35 -21.43 -25.18 -19.39
N GLY A 36 -20.79 -24.07 -19.72
CA GLY A 36 -21.45 -22.97 -20.45
C GLY A 36 -22.59 -22.31 -19.68
N VAL A 37 -22.54 -22.29 -18.35
CA VAL A 37 -23.62 -21.80 -17.48
C VAL A 37 -23.80 -20.29 -17.58
N PHE A 38 -22.77 -19.54 -18.00
CA PHE A 38 -22.75 -18.08 -17.98
C PHE A 38 -23.03 -17.49 -19.37
N LEU A 39 -23.80 -16.40 -19.37
CA LEU A 39 -24.00 -15.57 -20.55
C LEU A 39 -22.82 -14.61 -20.77
N PRO A 40 -22.58 -14.12 -22.00
CA PRO A 40 -21.50 -13.18 -22.28
C PRO A 40 -21.49 -11.95 -21.36
N GLU A 41 -22.65 -11.37 -21.05
CA GLU A 41 -22.81 -10.22 -20.16
C GLU A 41 -22.57 -10.52 -18.67
N GLU A 42 -22.48 -11.80 -18.29
CA GLU A 42 -22.16 -12.24 -16.93
C GLU A 42 -20.67 -12.53 -16.75
N MET A 43 -19.91 -12.68 -17.84
CA MET A 43 -18.51 -13.13 -17.81
C MET A 43 -17.59 -12.23 -17.00
N TRP A 44 -17.83 -10.93 -16.93
CA TRP A 44 -17.02 -10.04 -16.09
C TRP A 44 -17.06 -10.41 -14.60
N ARG A 45 -18.19 -10.93 -14.10
CA ARG A 45 -18.30 -11.43 -12.71
C ARG A 45 -17.49 -12.72 -12.52
N VAL A 46 -17.49 -13.58 -13.54
CA VAL A 46 -16.72 -14.82 -13.54
C VAL A 46 -15.22 -14.51 -13.47
N TYR A 47 -14.73 -13.61 -14.32
CA TYR A 47 -13.34 -13.18 -14.32
C TYR A 47 -12.93 -12.53 -12.99
N GLN A 48 -13.80 -11.70 -12.42
CA GLN A 48 -13.55 -11.13 -11.09
C GLN A 48 -13.38 -12.24 -10.04
N ARG A 49 -14.25 -13.26 -10.03
CA ARG A 49 -14.13 -14.38 -9.09
C ARG A 49 -12.91 -15.27 -9.36
N LEU A 50 -12.53 -15.46 -10.61
CA LEU A 50 -11.26 -16.12 -10.94
C LEU A 50 -10.08 -15.34 -10.35
N GLY A 51 -10.07 -14.02 -10.50
CA GLY A 51 -9.07 -13.15 -9.89
C GLY A 51 -9.00 -13.30 -8.36
N ASP A 52 -10.15 -13.28 -7.68
CA ASP A 52 -10.24 -13.50 -6.23
C ASP A 52 -9.66 -14.87 -5.83
N CYS A 53 -9.97 -15.94 -6.58
CA CYS A 53 -9.44 -17.28 -6.32
C CYS A 53 -7.91 -17.34 -6.51
N TYR A 54 -7.41 -16.84 -7.63
CA TYR A 54 -5.98 -16.84 -7.90
C TYR A 54 -5.19 -15.99 -6.91
N PHE A 55 -5.72 -14.83 -6.50
CA PHE A 55 -5.09 -14.01 -5.48
C PHE A 55 -4.99 -14.72 -4.14
N ALA A 56 -6.08 -15.38 -3.71
CA ALA A 56 -6.09 -16.18 -2.49
C ALA A 56 -5.18 -17.43 -2.55
N LEU A 57 -4.83 -17.88 -3.76
CA LEU A 57 -3.86 -18.95 -4.01
C LEU A 57 -2.42 -18.46 -4.16
N LEU A 58 -2.18 -17.15 -3.97
CA LEU A 58 -0.87 -16.50 -4.12
C LEU A 58 -0.31 -16.60 -5.56
N GLU A 59 -1.21 -16.46 -6.55
CA GLU A 59 -0.90 -16.47 -7.98
C GLU A 59 -1.19 -15.07 -8.58
N PRO A 60 -0.40 -14.01 -8.23
CA PRO A 60 -0.67 -12.65 -8.67
C PRO A 60 -0.57 -12.48 -10.20
N GLU A 61 0.26 -13.29 -10.87
CA GLU A 61 0.39 -13.32 -12.32
C GLU A 61 -0.95 -13.69 -12.98
N LYS A 62 -1.54 -14.82 -12.55
CA LYS A 62 -2.84 -15.26 -13.06
C LYS A 62 -3.96 -14.32 -12.67
N THR A 63 -3.90 -13.75 -11.47
CA THR A 63 -4.85 -12.70 -11.04
C THR A 63 -4.83 -11.53 -12.01
N ARG A 64 -3.64 -11.03 -12.36
CA ARG A 64 -3.46 -9.93 -13.30
C ARG A 64 -3.99 -10.28 -14.69
N GLU A 65 -3.67 -11.47 -15.21
CA GLU A 65 -4.12 -11.94 -16.51
C GLU A 65 -5.65 -11.96 -16.62
N VAL A 66 -6.34 -12.58 -15.67
CA VAL A 66 -7.81 -12.68 -15.71
C VAL A 66 -8.52 -11.34 -15.49
N LEU A 67 -7.94 -10.44 -14.69
CA LEU A 67 -8.47 -9.08 -14.56
C LEU A 67 -8.29 -8.28 -15.85
N TRP A 68 -7.18 -8.46 -16.56
CA TRP A 68 -6.98 -7.83 -17.87
C TRP A 68 -7.94 -8.38 -18.92
N GLU A 69 -8.14 -9.69 -18.97
CA GLU A 69 -9.12 -10.33 -19.84
C GLU A 69 -10.55 -9.79 -19.58
N CYS A 70 -10.89 -9.60 -18.31
CA CYS A 70 -12.14 -8.97 -17.91
C CYS A 70 -12.30 -7.55 -18.47
N LEU A 71 -11.24 -6.76 -18.47
CA LEU A 71 -11.23 -5.36 -18.93
C LEU A 71 -11.24 -5.22 -20.45
N THR A 72 -10.71 -6.20 -21.17
CA THR A 72 -10.72 -6.22 -22.65
C THR A 72 -12.05 -6.68 -23.24
N HIS A 73 -12.89 -7.36 -22.43
CA HIS A 73 -14.21 -7.84 -22.82
C HIS A 73 -15.31 -7.36 -21.85
N PRO A 74 -15.55 -6.03 -21.75
CA PRO A 74 -16.41 -5.45 -20.70
C PRO A 74 -17.93 -5.56 -21.01
N VAL A 75 -18.37 -6.57 -21.75
CA VAL A 75 -19.77 -6.73 -22.15
C VAL A 75 -20.67 -6.80 -20.92
N GLY A 76 -21.68 -5.92 -20.85
CA GLY A 76 -22.62 -5.86 -19.72
C GLY A 76 -22.01 -5.34 -18.40
N MET A 77 -20.75 -4.93 -18.38
CA MET A 77 -20.09 -4.43 -17.18
C MET A 77 -20.43 -2.94 -16.95
N PRO A 78 -21.00 -2.57 -15.79
CA PRO A 78 -21.18 -1.17 -15.44
C PRO A 78 -19.85 -0.41 -15.34
N LEU A 79 -19.79 0.85 -15.80
CA LEU A 79 -18.59 1.68 -15.79
C LEU A 79 -17.91 1.72 -14.40
N ARG A 80 -18.71 1.86 -13.33
CA ARG A 80 -18.20 1.81 -11.95
C ARG A 80 -17.41 0.52 -11.66
N LYS A 81 -17.90 -0.63 -12.14
CA LYS A 81 -17.22 -1.92 -11.97
C LYS A 81 -15.97 -2.03 -12.82
N GLN A 82 -16.01 -1.48 -14.03
CA GLN A 82 -14.81 -1.39 -14.86
C GLN A 82 -13.70 -0.57 -14.18
N GLN A 83 -14.04 0.57 -13.58
CA GLN A 83 -13.12 1.39 -12.79
C GLN A 83 -12.54 0.61 -11.59
N GLU A 84 -13.39 -0.10 -10.84
CA GLU A 84 -12.96 -0.92 -9.69
C GLU A 84 -11.99 -2.04 -10.12
N ILE A 85 -12.35 -2.79 -11.16
CA ILE A 85 -11.53 -3.91 -11.67
C ILE A 85 -10.22 -3.39 -12.25
N TYR A 86 -10.25 -2.26 -12.95
CA TYR A 86 -9.03 -1.65 -13.48
C TYR A 86 -8.08 -1.21 -12.37
N SER A 87 -8.59 -0.58 -11.29
CA SER A 87 -7.78 -0.24 -10.12
C SER A 87 -7.17 -1.48 -9.45
N ASN A 88 -7.93 -2.57 -9.34
CA ASN A 88 -7.42 -3.84 -8.82
C ASN A 88 -6.33 -4.43 -9.73
N TYR A 89 -6.50 -4.35 -11.05
CA TYR A 89 -5.49 -4.77 -12.02
C TYR A 89 -4.19 -3.97 -11.85
N LEU A 90 -4.27 -2.64 -11.74
CA LEU A 90 -3.10 -1.79 -11.51
C LEU A 90 -2.42 -2.12 -10.19
N PHE A 91 -3.20 -2.27 -9.12
CA PHE A 91 -2.67 -2.61 -7.80
C PHE A 91 -1.91 -3.94 -7.82
N ILE A 92 -2.52 -5.00 -8.37
CA ILE A 92 -1.90 -6.34 -8.49
C ILE A 92 -0.67 -6.33 -9.39
N SER A 93 -0.64 -5.49 -10.42
CA SER A 93 0.52 -5.38 -11.32
C SER A 93 1.81 -4.97 -10.59
N HIS A 94 1.71 -4.28 -9.45
CA HIS A 94 2.87 -3.93 -8.62
C HIS A 94 3.48 -5.12 -7.86
N TYR A 95 2.79 -6.25 -7.75
CA TYR A 95 3.34 -7.46 -7.13
C TYR A 95 4.19 -8.28 -8.12
N HIS A 96 4.07 -7.99 -9.41
CA HIS A 96 4.68 -8.80 -10.47
C HIS A 96 6.07 -8.29 -10.84
N PRO A 97 7.16 -9.08 -10.64
CA PRO A 97 8.53 -8.60 -10.84
C PRO A 97 8.92 -8.36 -12.30
N LEU A 98 8.17 -8.93 -13.26
CA LEU A 98 8.46 -8.83 -14.70
C LEU A 98 7.64 -7.75 -15.43
N VAL A 99 6.71 -7.08 -14.75
CA VAL A 99 5.99 -5.93 -15.34
C VAL A 99 6.93 -4.75 -15.41
N SER A 100 7.15 -4.24 -16.62
CA SER A 100 8.07 -3.11 -16.86
C SER A 100 7.50 -1.79 -16.28
N ASP A 101 8.40 -0.85 -16.01
CA ASP A 101 8.04 0.49 -15.53
C ASP A 101 7.18 1.21 -16.57
N GLU A 102 7.54 1.05 -17.87
CA GLU A 102 6.81 1.61 -19.00
C GLU A 102 5.38 1.06 -19.12
N GLU A 103 5.22 -0.26 -19.05
CA GLU A 103 3.88 -0.89 -19.08
C GLU A 103 3.00 -0.37 -17.93
N LEU A 104 3.54 -0.30 -16.71
CA LEU A 104 2.78 0.21 -15.57
C LEU A 104 2.38 1.67 -15.75
N ARG A 105 3.28 2.53 -16.22
CA ARG A 105 3.01 3.93 -16.52
C ARG A 105 1.86 4.05 -17.53
N GLU A 106 1.99 3.38 -18.68
CA GLU A 106 0.97 3.41 -19.73
C GLU A 106 -0.40 2.96 -19.22
N LYS A 107 -0.44 1.87 -18.47
CA LYS A 107 -1.70 1.35 -17.92
C LYS A 107 -2.32 2.31 -16.89
N HIS A 108 -1.53 2.98 -16.05
CA HIS A 108 -2.05 4.01 -15.17
C HIS A 108 -2.62 5.19 -15.95
N PHE A 109 -1.92 5.68 -16.96
CA PHE A 109 -2.38 6.83 -17.75
C PHE A 109 -3.68 6.53 -18.52
N LEU A 110 -3.86 5.29 -18.98
CA LEU A 110 -5.11 4.86 -19.62
C LEU A 110 -6.32 4.91 -18.67
N TYR A 111 -6.10 4.77 -17.36
CA TYR A 111 -7.20 4.85 -16.38
C TYR A 111 -7.98 6.16 -16.45
N ASN A 112 -7.32 7.27 -16.80
CA ASN A 112 -7.96 8.58 -16.95
C ASN A 112 -9.13 8.58 -17.96
N GLN A 113 -9.08 7.72 -18.97
CA GLN A 113 -10.15 7.62 -19.98
C GLN A 113 -11.47 7.17 -19.37
N LEU A 114 -11.44 6.39 -18.28
CA LEU A 114 -12.64 5.95 -17.57
C LEU A 114 -13.36 7.08 -16.80
N MET A 115 -12.72 8.25 -16.71
CA MET A 115 -13.26 9.46 -16.06
C MET A 115 -13.64 10.56 -17.06
N ALA A 116 -13.44 10.33 -18.36
CA ALA A 116 -13.60 11.37 -19.41
C ALA A 116 -15.01 12.00 -19.47
N ASN A 117 -16.05 11.25 -19.07
CA ASN A 117 -17.44 11.73 -19.08
C ASN A 117 -17.89 12.43 -17.78
N ASN A 118 -16.99 12.60 -16.82
CA ASN A 118 -17.32 13.29 -15.58
C ASN A 118 -17.51 14.80 -15.83
N VAL A 119 -18.63 15.34 -15.36
CA VAL A 119 -18.86 16.78 -15.33
C VAL A 119 -18.15 17.35 -14.12
N LEU A 120 -17.08 18.11 -14.35
CA LEU A 120 -16.23 18.67 -13.29
C LEU A 120 -16.95 19.81 -12.55
N PHE A 121 -16.68 19.95 -11.25
CA PHE A 121 -17.06 21.13 -10.48
C PHE A 121 -16.19 22.32 -10.86
N HIS A 122 -16.79 23.50 -10.92
CA HIS A 122 -16.10 24.75 -11.20
C HIS A 122 -15.82 25.51 -9.90
N HIS A 123 -14.57 25.93 -9.72
CA HIS A 123 -14.14 26.61 -8.53
C HIS A 123 -13.91 28.10 -8.77
N ARG A 124 -14.54 28.93 -7.93
CA ARG A 124 -14.28 30.37 -7.89
C ARG A 124 -13.23 30.63 -6.82
N LYS A 125 -12.49 31.72 -6.97
CA LYS A 125 -11.59 32.20 -5.92
C LYS A 125 -12.37 32.39 -4.63
N ARG A 126 -11.94 31.72 -3.59
CA ARG A 126 -12.43 31.90 -2.22
C ARG A 126 -11.24 32.17 -1.32
N LYS A 127 -11.47 32.85 -0.23
CA LYS A 127 -10.46 33.06 0.80
C LYS A 127 -11.11 32.79 2.15
N HIS A 128 -10.91 31.57 2.64
CA HIS A 128 -11.28 31.22 4.00
C HIS A 128 -10.30 31.86 4.99
N ALA A 129 -10.73 32.08 6.23
CA ALA A 129 -9.85 32.55 7.30
C ALA A 129 -8.74 31.52 7.61
N LYS A 130 -9.08 30.23 7.51
CA LYS A 130 -8.17 29.09 7.61
C LYS A 130 -8.28 28.25 6.34
N LEU A 131 -7.20 27.63 5.94
CA LEU A 131 -7.20 26.73 4.77
C LEU A 131 -7.89 25.41 5.11
N ARG A 132 -8.87 24.99 4.32
CA ARG A 132 -9.64 23.76 4.53
C ARG A 132 -8.99 22.61 3.79
N ILE A 133 -8.50 21.63 4.56
CA ILE A 133 -7.87 20.41 4.03
C ILE A 133 -8.82 19.24 4.21
N GLY A 134 -9.20 18.61 3.11
CA GLY A 134 -9.96 17.36 3.13
C GLY A 134 -9.05 16.15 2.94
N TYR A 135 -9.18 15.11 3.76
CA TYR A 135 -8.52 13.82 3.54
C TYR A 135 -9.58 12.78 3.17
N LEU A 136 -9.42 12.21 1.98
CA LEU A 136 -10.30 11.18 1.45
C LEU A 136 -9.58 9.83 1.50
N ALA A 137 -10.18 8.86 2.18
CA ALA A 137 -9.64 7.51 2.30
C ALA A 137 -10.76 6.46 2.19
N PRO A 138 -10.45 5.19 1.88
CA PRO A 138 -11.44 4.12 1.99
C PRO A 138 -12.03 4.01 3.39
N MET A 139 -11.19 4.14 4.40
CA MET A 139 -11.56 4.17 5.82
C MET A 139 -10.48 4.91 6.64
N HIS A 140 -10.90 5.55 7.72
CA HIS A 140 -10.04 6.19 8.72
C HIS A 140 -10.08 5.38 10.01
N CYS A 141 -9.26 4.33 10.11
CA CYS A 141 -9.16 3.41 11.23
C CYS A 141 -7.71 2.92 11.37
N ARG A 142 -7.42 2.03 12.32
CA ARG A 142 -6.08 1.43 12.48
C ARG A 142 -5.69 0.57 11.27
N ASN A 143 -4.98 1.16 10.34
CA ASN A 143 -4.37 0.48 9.19
C ASN A 143 -3.03 1.14 8.83
N VAL A 144 -2.28 0.52 7.94
CA VAL A 144 -0.93 0.99 7.57
C VAL A 144 -0.92 2.40 6.98
N VAL A 145 -1.95 2.80 6.23
CA VAL A 145 -2.04 4.15 5.65
C VAL A 145 -2.24 5.18 6.76
N SER A 146 -3.13 4.89 7.72
CA SER A 146 -3.37 5.75 8.87
C SER A 146 -2.14 5.91 9.75
N PHE A 147 -1.31 4.87 9.89
CA PHE A 147 -0.04 4.97 10.66
C PHE A 147 0.95 5.97 10.05
N PHE A 148 0.82 6.28 8.77
CA PHE A 148 1.66 7.29 8.11
C PHE A 148 0.98 8.65 7.91
N SER A 149 -0.34 8.73 7.99
CA SER A 149 -1.10 9.95 7.70
C SER A 149 -1.74 10.62 8.91
N VAL A 150 -1.90 9.90 10.02
CA VAL A 150 -2.62 10.38 11.21
C VAL A 150 -2.11 11.72 11.74
N HIS A 151 -0.80 11.94 11.71
CA HIS A 151 -0.21 13.18 12.20
C HIS A 151 -0.63 14.41 11.41
N LEU A 152 -0.91 14.27 10.11
CA LEU A 152 -1.47 15.34 9.28
C LEU A 152 -2.90 15.71 9.68
N MET A 153 -3.61 14.78 10.33
CA MET A 153 -5.01 14.94 10.74
C MET A 153 -5.16 15.36 12.20
N THR A 154 -4.12 15.20 13.03
CA THR A 154 -4.22 15.40 14.48
C THR A 154 -3.25 16.45 15.03
N ALA A 155 -2.10 16.66 14.38
CA ALA A 155 -1.04 17.56 14.83
C ALA A 155 -0.93 18.87 14.02
N TYR A 156 -1.95 19.17 13.20
CA TYR A 156 -1.96 20.38 12.37
C TYR A 156 -2.13 21.67 13.19
N ASP A 157 -1.64 22.78 12.63
CA ASP A 157 -1.80 24.12 13.21
C ASP A 157 -3.25 24.61 13.06
N ARG A 158 -4.04 24.48 14.13
CA ARG A 158 -5.45 24.89 14.19
C ARG A 158 -5.68 26.39 14.03
N SER A 159 -4.65 27.20 14.09
CA SER A 159 -4.76 28.64 13.80
C SER A 159 -4.79 28.93 12.30
N ARG A 160 -4.24 28.03 11.49
CA ARG A 160 -4.07 28.18 10.03
C ARG A 160 -4.96 27.27 9.21
N PHE A 161 -5.33 26.11 9.75
CA PHE A 161 -6.01 25.03 9.03
C PHE A 161 -7.29 24.56 9.72
N GLU A 162 -8.22 24.06 8.90
CA GLU A 162 -9.36 23.23 9.28
C GLU A 162 -9.23 21.89 8.54
N VAL A 163 -9.47 20.77 9.23
CA VAL A 163 -9.29 19.42 8.69
C VAL A 163 -10.61 18.65 8.64
N TYR A 164 -10.94 18.13 7.46
CA TYR A 164 -12.16 17.38 7.17
C TYR A 164 -11.80 15.96 6.70
N LEU A 165 -12.46 14.95 7.26
CA LEU A 165 -12.22 13.54 6.91
C LEU A 165 -13.43 12.94 6.19
N TYR A 166 -13.15 12.26 5.07
CA TYR A 166 -14.14 11.60 4.22
C TYR A 166 -13.78 10.14 4.03
N SER A 167 -14.73 9.22 4.24
CA SER A 167 -14.52 7.78 4.05
C SER A 167 -15.78 7.07 3.54
N PHE A 168 -15.64 5.79 3.19
CA PHE A 168 -16.75 4.93 2.77
C PHE A 168 -17.16 3.93 3.84
N GLU A 169 -16.27 3.64 4.75
CA GLU A 169 -16.46 2.66 5.82
C GLU A 169 -15.96 3.27 7.12
N GLU A 170 -16.58 2.86 8.20
CA GLU A 170 -16.22 3.27 9.56
C GLU A 170 -16.02 2.03 10.42
N GLU A 171 -14.89 1.97 11.08
CA GLU A 171 -14.63 1.02 12.15
C GLU A 171 -14.65 1.75 13.49
N ASN A 172 -15.13 1.08 14.51
CA ASN A 172 -15.20 1.67 15.84
C ASN A 172 -13.97 1.30 16.68
N ASP A 173 -12.80 1.75 16.22
CA ASP A 173 -11.53 1.60 16.95
C ASP A 173 -11.09 2.89 17.64
N ALA A 174 -10.08 2.80 18.50
CA ALA A 174 -9.59 3.94 19.28
C ALA A 174 -9.07 5.08 18.37
N LEU A 175 -8.47 4.77 17.22
CA LEU A 175 -7.99 5.78 16.29
C LEU A 175 -9.16 6.52 15.62
N THR A 176 -10.21 5.82 15.22
CA THR A 176 -11.42 6.44 14.67
C THR A 176 -12.04 7.41 15.67
N VAL A 177 -12.15 7.02 16.95
CA VAL A 177 -12.65 7.90 18.00
C VAL A 177 -11.79 9.15 18.14
N GLN A 178 -10.47 8.98 18.25
CA GLN A 178 -9.51 10.10 18.33
C GLN A 178 -9.63 11.06 17.13
N LEU A 179 -9.73 10.53 15.92
CA LEU A 179 -9.84 11.36 14.71
C LEU A 179 -11.13 12.18 14.69
N LYS A 180 -12.26 11.57 15.07
CA LYS A 180 -13.54 12.29 15.19
C LYS A 180 -13.49 13.46 16.17
N GLU A 181 -12.80 13.28 17.30
CA GLU A 181 -12.69 14.31 18.34
C GLU A 181 -11.71 15.43 17.94
N GLN A 182 -10.72 15.12 17.13
CA GLN A 182 -9.60 16.03 16.83
C GLN A 182 -9.70 16.72 15.46
N THR A 183 -10.71 16.44 14.65
CA THR A 183 -10.88 17.06 13.32
C THR A 183 -12.12 17.96 13.28
N ASP A 184 -12.17 18.89 12.33
CA ASP A 184 -13.22 19.89 12.19
C ASP A 184 -14.45 19.34 11.46
N GLY A 185 -14.29 18.29 10.64
CA GLY A 185 -15.37 17.61 9.92
C GLY A 185 -15.14 16.11 9.77
N TRP A 186 -16.23 15.34 9.85
CA TRP A 186 -16.23 13.89 9.69
C TRP A 186 -17.44 13.44 8.86
N GLN A 187 -17.19 12.80 7.73
CA GLN A 187 -18.23 12.28 6.85
C GLN A 187 -17.94 10.85 6.40
N VAL A 188 -18.86 9.94 6.68
CA VAL A 188 -18.87 8.59 6.12
C VAL A 188 -19.94 8.54 5.05
N PHE A 189 -19.57 8.16 3.83
CA PHE A 189 -20.48 8.06 2.72
C PHE A 189 -21.16 6.68 2.67
N PRO A 190 -22.50 6.62 2.72
CA PRO A 190 -23.20 5.34 2.64
C PRO A 190 -22.97 4.66 1.28
N ALA A 191 -22.94 3.34 1.26
CA ALA A 191 -22.69 2.54 0.06
C ALA A 191 -23.72 2.80 -1.08
N SER A 192 -24.95 3.21 -0.71
CA SER A 192 -26.03 3.56 -1.64
C SER A 192 -25.86 4.90 -2.34
N MET A 193 -25.03 5.81 -1.78
CA MET A 193 -24.82 7.15 -2.35
C MET A 193 -24.00 7.08 -3.64
N MET A 194 -24.42 7.86 -4.64
CA MET A 194 -23.70 7.95 -5.92
C MET A 194 -22.40 8.72 -5.77
N ARG A 195 -21.38 8.38 -6.55
CA ARG A 195 -20.04 9.04 -6.46
C ARG A 195 -20.12 10.54 -6.72
N ARG A 196 -21.00 10.95 -7.64
CA ARG A 196 -21.24 12.39 -7.89
C ARG A 196 -21.82 13.10 -6.66
N GLU A 197 -22.77 12.49 -5.97
CA GLU A 197 -23.37 13.06 -4.76
C GLU A 197 -22.35 13.16 -3.62
N MET A 198 -21.44 12.17 -3.51
CA MET A 198 -20.31 12.22 -2.56
C MET A 198 -19.37 13.39 -2.90
N ALA A 199 -19.03 13.54 -4.18
CA ALA A 199 -18.21 14.65 -4.66
C ALA A 199 -18.90 16.00 -4.42
N GLU A 200 -20.23 16.09 -4.61
CA GLU A 200 -21.00 17.30 -4.35
C GLU A 200 -20.99 17.70 -2.86
N LYS A 201 -21.02 16.71 -1.95
CA LYS A 201 -20.87 16.96 -0.52
C LYS A 201 -19.53 17.60 -0.18
N ILE A 202 -18.43 17.05 -0.71
CA ILE A 202 -17.08 17.63 -0.53
C ILE A 202 -17.01 19.05 -1.12
N TYR A 203 -17.63 19.26 -2.30
CA TYR A 203 -17.69 20.56 -2.93
C TYR A 203 -18.47 21.59 -2.09
N GLN A 204 -19.58 21.17 -1.45
CA GLN A 204 -20.40 22.01 -0.57
C GLN A 204 -19.66 22.38 0.73
N ASP A 205 -18.77 21.52 1.22
CA ASP A 205 -17.92 21.79 2.38
C ASP A 205 -16.81 22.81 2.05
N GLU A 206 -16.72 23.22 0.78
CA GLU A 206 -15.77 24.23 0.29
C GLU A 206 -14.31 23.91 0.62
N ILE A 207 -13.92 22.65 0.46
CA ILE A 207 -12.54 22.20 0.68
C ILE A 207 -11.60 22.90 -0.31
N ASP A 208 -10.50 23.44 0.19
CA ASP A 208 -9.49 24.14 -0.60
C ASP A 208 -8.50 23.16 -1.24
N ILE A 209 -8.05 22.18 -0.44
CA ILE A 209 -7.13 21.12 -0.89
C ILE A 209 -7.70 19.77 -0.46
N LEU A 210 -7.96 18.89 -1.43
CA LEU A 210 -8.39 17.52 -1.17
C LEU A 210 -7.24 16.54 -1.41
N VAL A 211 -6.91 15.75 -0.39
CA VAL A 211 -5.82 14.77 -0.41
C VAL A 211 -6.40 13.36 -0.46
N ASP A 212 -6.14 12.62 -1.52
CA ASP A 212 -6.49 11.21 -1.66
C ASP A 212 -5.42 10.32 -1.05
N LEU A 213 -5.77 9.59 0.00
CA LEU A 213 -4.92 8.62 0.70
C LEU A 213 -5.11 7.19 0.19
N GLY A 214 -6.06 6.95 -0.70
CA GLY A 214 -6.43 5.62 -1.19
C GLY A 214 -5.89 5.30 -2.57
N VAL A 215 -6.05 6.21 -3.50
CA VAL A 215 -5.75 6.06 -4.92
C VAL A 215 -6.36 4.76 -5.49
N HIS A 216 -5.58 3.82 -6.01
CA HIS A 216 -6.08 2.55 -6.55
C HIS A 216 -6.32 1.45 -5.50
N THR A 217 -6.12 1.72 -4.21
CA THR A 217 -6.49 0.77 -3.17
C THR A 217 -8.01 0.62 -3.07
N TYR A 218 -8.48 -0.53 -2.58
CA TYR A 218 -9.93 -0.82 -2.43
C TYR A 218 -10.74 -0.57 -3.70
N GLY A 219 -10.17 -0.87 -4.88
CA GLY A 219 -10.82 -0.70 -6.17
C GLY A 219 -10.95 0.76 -6.63
N GLY A 220 -10.07 1.66 -6.15
CA GLY A 220 -10.03 3.05 -6.60
C GLY A 220 -11.29 3.86 -6.30
N ARG A 221 -12.00 3.54 -5.22
CA ARG A 221 -13.25 4.22 -4.85
C ARG A 221 -13.06 5.71 -4.63
N THR A 222 -11.91 6.13 -4.09
CA THR A 222 -11.56 7.54 -3.90
C THR A 222 -11.38 8.25 -5.23
N LEU A 223 -10.72 7.62 -6.19
CA LEU A 223 -10.51 8.18 -7.54
C LEU A 223 -11.82 8.45 -8.28
N GLN A 224 -12.84 7.62 -8.05
CA GLN A 224 -14.17 7.84 -8.61
C GLN A 224 -14.83 9.14 -8.10
N ILE A 225 -14.42 9.66 -6.95
CA ILE A 225 -14.83 10.96 -6.41
C ILE A 225 -13.90 12.06 -6.93
N MET A 226 -12.58 11.85 -6.84
CA MET A 226 -11.56 12.80 -7.31
C MET A 226 -11.76 13.18 -8.78
N GLY A 227 -12.25 12.24 -9.59
CA GLY A 227 -12.54 12.45 -11.01
C GLY A 227 -13.62 13.50 -11.31
N TYR A 228 -14.43 13.94 -10.35
CA TYR A 228 -15.34 15.08 -10.47
C TYR A 228 -14.69 16.42 -10.11
N ARG A 229 -13.48 16.41 -9.57
CA ARG A 229 -12.74 17.55 -9.10
C ARG A 229 -13.51 18.39 -8.05
N PRO A 230 -13.92 17.79 -6.89
CA PRO A 230 -14.69 18.48 -5.87
C PRO A 230 -13.93 19.57 -5.11
N ALA A 231 -12.60 19.63 -5.21
CA ALA A 231 -11.77 20.69 -4.64
C ALA A 231 -10.91 21.36 -5.72
N PRO A 232 -10.58 22.66 -5.56
CA PRO A 232 -9.80 23.42 -6.54
C PRO A 232 -8.36 22.92 -6.67
N VAL A 233 -7.77 22.40 -5.59
CA VAL A 233 -6.47 21.72 -5.59
C VAL A 233 -6.66 20.29 -5.13
N GLN A 234 -6.14 19.34 -5.88
CA GLN A 234 -6.22 17.93 -5.55
C GLN A 234 -4.83 17.31 -5.50
N MET A 235 -4.58 16.50 -4.47
CA MET A 235 -3.32 15.82 -4.24
C MET A 235 -3.57 14.33 -3.95
N ALA A 236 -2.60 13.48 -4.30
CA ALA A 236 -2.55 12.08 -3.90
C ALA A 236 -1.24 11.77 -3.17
N GLY A 237 -1.16 10.64 -2.46
CA GLY A 237 0.07 10.17 -1.83
C GLY A 237 -0.16 9.26 -0.63
N ILE A 238 0.92 8.77 -0.05
CA ILE A 238 0.99 7.94 1.16
C ILE A 238 0.43 6.52 0.96
N GLY A 239 -0.82 6.37 0.54
CA GLY A 239 -1.51 5.08 0.52
C GLY A 239 -1.32 4.23 -0.73
N TYR A 240 -0.61 4.73 -1.74
CA TYR A 240 -0.40 4.02 -3.01
C TYR A 240 1.04 4.13 -3.50
N MET A 241 1.45 3.17 -4.31
CA MET A 241 2.84 2.97 -4.70
C MET A 241 3.20 3.51 -6.10
N SER A 242 2.34 4.33 -6.70
CA SER A 242 2.55 4.92 -8.05
C SER A 242 1.61 6.10 -8.30
N THR A 243 1.70 6.69 -9.50
CA THR A 243 0.75 7.69 -9.99
C THR A 243 -0.71 7.23 -9.89
N SER A 244 -1.64 8.16 -9.73
CA SER A 244 -3.07 7.88 -9.90
C SER A 244 -3.47 7.66 -11.36
N GLY A 245 -2.64 8.14 -12.30
CA GLY A 245 -2.94 8.16 -13.72
C GLY A 245 -4.02 9.17 -14.12
N MET A 246 -4.42 10.09 -13.21
CA MET A 246 -5.54 11.00 -13.42
C MET A 246 -5.11 12.46 -13.56
N THR A 247 -5.54 13.11 -14.64
CA THR A 247 -5.30 14.54 -14.86
C THR A 247 -6.12 15.45 -13.92
N ALA A 248 -7.12 14.90 -13.22
CA ALA A 248 -7.89 15.62 -12.22
C ALA A 248 -7.12 15.84 -10.90
N ILE A 249 -6.00 15.13 -10.68
CA ILE A 249 -5.14 15.26 -9.50
C ILE A 249 -3.90 16.06 -9.89
N ASP A 250 -3.65 17.17 -9.17
CA ASP A 250 -2.61 18.13 -9.53
C ASP A 250 -1.23 17.74 -9.02
N TYR A 251 -1.16 17.11 -7.83
CA TYR A 251 0.09 16.86 -7.13
C TYR A 251 0.13 15.45 -6.53
N PHE A 252 1.34 14.90 -6.43
CA PHE A 252 1.62 13.65 -5.70
C PHE A 252 2.70 13.89 -4.65
N LEU A 253 2.40 13.52 -3.39
CA LEU A 253 3.33 13.66 -2.27
C LEU A 253 4.30 12.48 -2.24
N THR A 254 5.58 12.78 -2.33
CA THR A 254 6.69 11.82 -2.31
C THR A 254 7.89 12.40 -1.56
N ASP A 255 9.04 11.73 -1.64
CA ASP A 255 10.30 12.21 -1.11
C ASP A 255 11.46 12.07 -2.11
N ARG A 256 12.58 12.69 -1.78
CA ARG A 256 13.79 12.70 -2.63
C ARG A 256 14.44 11.32 -2.81
N TYR A 257 14.13 10.35 -1.97
CA TYR A 257 14.68 8.99 -2.02
C TYR A 257 13.80 8.06 -2.85
N CYS A 258 12.48 8.17 -2.71
CA CYS A 258 11.54 7.41 -3.53
C CYS A 258 11.52 7.90 -4.98
N ASP A 259 11.50 9.21 -5.18
CA ASP A 259 11.51 9.82 -6.52
C ASP A 259 12.58 10.90 -6.61
N PRO A 260 13.82 10.53 -6.89
CA PRO A 260 14.91 11.50 -7.04
C PRO A 260 14.59 12.55 -8.12
N PRO A 261 14.97 13.83 -7.92
CA PRO A 261 14.72 14.87 -8.91
C PRO A 261 15.26 14.51 -10.30
N GLY A 262 14.39 14.68 -11.31
CA GLY A 262 14.74 14.45 -12.73
C GLY A 262 14.80 12.97 -13.16
N GLN A 263 14.32 12.03 -12.33
CA GLN A 263 14.32 10.60 -12.70
C GLN A 263 12.94 10.04 -13.02
N ASN A 264 11.90 10.41 -12.27
CA ASN A 264 10.58 9.77 -12.31
C ASN A 264 9.44 10.74 -12.64
N ASP A 265 9.73 12.00 -12.99
CA ASP A 265 8.69 13.00 -13.22
C ASP A 265 7.74 12.60 -14.36
N GLU A 266 8.24 11.90 -15.37
CA GLU A 266 7.45 11.44 -16.52
C GLU A 266 6.58 10.21 -16.24
N ASP A 267 6.81 9.53 -15.10
CA ASP A 267 6.06 8.36 -14.69
C ASP A 267 4.77 8.73 -13.94
N PHE A 268 4.52 10.04 -13.72
CA PHE A 268 3.36 10.55 -13.01
C PHE A 268 2.54 11.52 -13.88
N THR A 269 1.22 11.43 -13.80
CA THR A 269 0.32 12.47 -14.35
C THR A 269 0.32 13.72 -13.48
N GLU A 270 0.64 13.55 -12.21
CA GLU A 270 0.70 14.59 -11.20
C GLU A 270 2.08 15.25 -11.15
N LYS A 271 2.12 16.49 -10.67
CA LYS A 271 3.39 17.13 -10.32
C LYS A 271 3.90 16.61 -8.97
N LEU A 272 5.12 16.08 -8.95
CA LEU A 272 5.72 15.53 -7.74
C LEU A 272 6.09 16.62 -6.73
N ILE A 273 5.65 16.45 -5.48
CA ILE A 273 6.08 17.22 -4.32
C ILE A 273 7.01 16.34 -3.50
N ARG A 274 8.30 16.62 -3.59
CA ARG A 274 9.36 15.85 -2.92
C ARG A 274 9.68 16.48 -1.58
N LEU A 275 9.39 15.74 -0.50
CA LEU A 275 9.85 16.13 0.84
C LEU A 275 11.36 15.90 0.97
N PRO A 276 12.05 16.66 1.83
CA PRO A 276 13.50 16.54 2.03
C PRO A 276 13.91 15.24 2.70
N HIS A 277 13.02 14.66 3.50
CA HIS A 277 13.15 13.39 4.19
C HIS A 277 12.11 12.40 3.68
N SER A 278 11.81 11.34 4.42
CA SER A 278 10.73 10.41 4.03
C SER A 278 9.37 11.12 3.92
N HIS A 279 8.58 10.73 2.93
CA HIS A 279 7.16 11.15 2.86
C HIS A 279 6.27 10.39 3.85
N PHE A 280 6.84 9.45 4.58
CA PHE A 280 6.22 8.74 5.68
C PHE A 280 6.63 9.35 7.02
N CYS A 281 5.63 9.72 7.84
CA CYS A 281 5.83 10.01 9.26
C CYS A 281 5.12 8.92 10.07
N TYR A 282 5.89 8.08 10.75
CA TYR A 282 5.38 6.84 11.29
C TYR A 282 4.81 6.99 12.70
N MET A 283 3.55 6.58 12.87
CA MET A 283 2.93 6.36 14.18
C MET A 283 3.02 4.87 14.52
N PRO A 284 3.88 4.48 15.45
CA PRO A 284 3.99 3.07 15.83
C PRO A 284 2.73 2.58 16.53
N PRO A 285 2.36 1.30 16.39
CA PRO A 285 1.39 0.69 17.27
C PRO A 285 1.84 0.83 18.73
N GLU A 286 0.95 1.25 19.64
CA GLU A 286 1.28 1.45 21.06
C GLU A 286 2.05 0.26 21.68
N ARG A 287 1.65 -0.95 21.30
CA ARG A 287 2.29 -2.18 21.79
C ARG A 287 3.78 -2.24 21.51
N ILE A 288 4.29 -1.65 20.41
CA ILE A 288 5.72 -1.70 20.08
C ILE A 288 6.57 -1.00 21.13
N LEU A 289 6.02 0.04 21.78
CA LEU A 289 6.70 0.81 22.80
C LEU A 289 6.80 0.05 24.15
N TYR A 290 5.96 -0.96 24.34
CA TYR A 290 5.85 -1.76 25.55
C TYR A 290 6.25 -3.23 25.37
N CYS A 291 6.64 -3.63 24.15
CA CYS A 291 7.12 -4.98 23.89
C CYS A 291 8.33 -5.31 24.75
N LYS A 292 8.16 -6.27 25.66
CA LYS A 292 9.22 -6.78 26.51
C LYS A 292 9.84 -8.00 25.84
N GLY A 293 11.11 -7.96 25.62
CA GLY A 293 11.88 -9.10 25.11
C GLY A 293 13.34 -8.74 25.11
N VAL A 294 14.19 -9.71 25.38
CA VAL A 294 15.64 -9.57 25.26
C VAL A 294 16.03 -10.23 23.96
N TYR A 295 16.51 -9.43 23.01
CA TYR A 295 17.09 -9.97 21.80
C TYR A 295 18.33 -10.81 22.12
N LYS A 296 18.42 -11.96 21.48
CA LYS A 296 19.60 -12.82 21.52
C LYS A 296 19.94 -13.26 20.11
N LEU A 297 21.15 -12.89 19.68
CA LEU A 297 21.65 -13.30 18.37
C LEU A 297 21.67 -14.82 18.25
N HIS A 298 21.14 -15.36 17.16
CA HIS A 298 21.16 -16.79 16.86
C HIS A 298 22.49 -17.18 16.21
N ASP A 299 22.91 -18.41 16.48
CA ASP A 299 24.05 -19.05 15.82
C ASP A 299 23.63 -20.49 15.44
N PRO A 300 23.37 -20.74 14.18
CA PRO A 300 23.39 -19.84 12.99
C PRO A 300 22.28 -18.77 12.98
N VAL A 301 22.53 -17.69 12.25
CA VAL A 301 21.61 -16.54 12.05
C VAL A 301 20.25 -16.96 11.56
N TRP A 302 19.19 -16.32 12.08
CA TRP A 302 17.82 -16.44 11.61
C TRP A 302 17.40 -15.23 10.78
N PHE A 303 16.88 -15.50 9.59
CA PHE A 303 16.26 -14.50 8.74
C PHE A 303 14.76 -14.43 9.00
N GLY A 304 14.14 -13.26 8.81
CA GLY A 304 12.70 -13.08 8.94
C GLY A 304 12.10 -12.25 7.82
N SER A 305 10.85 -12.50 7.48
CA SER A 305 10.05 -11.59 6.66
C SER A 305 8.66 -11.42 7.26
N PHE A 306 8.28 -10.15 7.49
CA PHE A 306 7.02 -9.77 8.12
C PHE A 306 6.11 -8.99 7.17
N ASN A 307 6.41 -9.03 5.89
CA ASN A 307 5.59 -8.41 4.85
C ASN A 307 4.26 -9.16 4.65
N ASN A 308 3.32 -8.48 4.00
CA ASN A 308 2.14 -9.15 3.46
C ASN A 308 2.58 -10.29 2.54
N ILE A 309 2.09 -11.50 2.83
CA ILE A 309 2.48 -12.73 2.11
C ILE A 309 2.21 -12.63 0.60
N ALA A 310 1.21 -11.86 0.18
CA ALA A 310 0.95 -11.62 -1.25
C ALA A 310 2.12 -10.97 -1.99
N LYS A 311 3.02 -10.26 -1.30
CA LYS A 311 4.23 -9.67 -1.89
C LYS A 311 5.33 -10.68 -2.19
N ILE A 312 5.22 -11.91 -1.67
CA ILE A 312 6.23 -12.97 -1.80
C ILE A 312 6.04 -13.70 -3.13
N ASN A 313 6.71 -13.22 -4.16
CA ASN A 313 6.74 -13.84 -5.48
C ASN A 313 7.91 -14.82 -5.65
N GLU A 314 7.98 -15.52 -6.78
CA GLU A 314 9.04 -16.53 -7.02
C GLU A 314 10.44 -15.93 -7.10
N SER A 315 10.61 -14.71 -7.62
CA SER A 315 11.93 -14.05 -7.68
C SER A 315 12.48 -13.83 -6.27
N VAL A 316 11.66 -13.31 -5.36
CA VAL A 316 12.01 -13.13 -3.94
C VAL A 316 12.37 -14.46 -3.28
N LEU A 317 11.55 -15.49 -3.50
CA LEU A 317 11.81 -16.83 -2.94
C LEU A 317 13.12 -17.43 -3.46
N ARG A 318 13.47 -17.24 -4.74
CA ARG A 318 14.76 -17.69 -5.29
C ARG A 318 15.94 -17.02 -4.60
N CYS A 319 15.85 -15.70 -4.34
CA CYS A 319 16.86 -14.97 -3.58
C CYS A 319 16.99 -15.52 -2.15
N TRP A 320 15.88 -15.71 -1.45
CA TRP A 320 15.90 -16.24 -0.08
C TRP A 320 16.43 -17.66 0.00
N ARG A 321 16.09 -18.52 -0.96
CA ARG A 321 16.68 -19.85 -1.04
C ARG A 321 18.20 -19.81 -1.21
N GLU A 322 18.70 -18.90 -2.07
CA GLU A 322 20.14 -18.75 -2.30
C GLU A 322 20.86 -18.22 -1.05
N ILE A 323 20.25 -17.29 -0.32
CA ILE A 323 20.76 -16.80 0.96
C ILE A 323 20.90 -17.96 1.96
N LEU A 324 19.82 -18.77 2.14
CA LEU A 324 19.86 -19.93 3.05
C LEU A 324 20.92 -20.98 2.63
N ARG A 325 21.12 -21.16 1.32
CA ARG A 325 22.16 -22.07 0.81
C ARG A 325 23.56 -21.58 1.17
N ARG A 326 23.80 -20.25 1.12
CA ARG A 326 25.09 -19.61 1.37
C ARG A 326 25.38 -19.35 2.85
N VAL A 327 24.37 -19.44 3.70
CA VAL A 327 24.48 -19.33 5.17
C VAL A 327 24.01 -20.68 5.78
N PRO A 328 24.90 -21.69 5.86
CA PRO A 328 24.51 -23.02 6.33
C PRO A 328 23.94 -22.98 7.75
N GLY A 329 22.89 -23.77 8.00
CA GLY A 329 22.23 -23.82 9.30
C GLY A 329 21.27 -22.67 9.59
N SER A 330 21.26 -21.57 8.82
CA SER A 330 20.33 -20.46 9.02
C SER A 330 18.88 -20.86 8.81
N MET A 331 17.95 -20.18 9.45
CA MET A 331 16.50 -20.39 9.37
C MET A 331 15.82 -19.20 8.71
N LEU A 332 14.62 -19.41 8.14
CA LEU A 332 13.77 -18.35 7.61
C LEU A 332 12.39 -18.40 8.27
N LEU A 333 12.04 -17.38 9.03
CA LEU A 333 10.70 -17.16 9.55
C LEU A 333 9.91 -16.26 8.58
N ILE A 334 8.78 -16.74 8.07
CA ILE A 334 7.83 -15.93 7.30
C ILE A 334 6.55 -15.80 8.12
N LYS A 335 6.25 -14.58 8.54
CA LYS A 335 5.07 -14.27 9.35
C LYS A 335 4.34 -13.07 8.76
N ASN A 336 3.04 -13.22 8.57
CA ASN A 336 2.21 -12.09 8.13
C ASN A 336 2.02 -11.09 9.28
N ALA A 337 2.30 -9.81 9.03
CA ALA A 337 2.10 -8.74 10.02
C ALA A 337 0.62 -8.30 10.16
N SER A 338 -0.24 -8.68 9.23
CA SER A 338 -1.67 -8.36 9.28
C SER A 338 -2.50 -9.51 9.88
N HIS A 339 -3.72 -9.20 10.31
CA HIS A 339 -4.69 -10.22 10.74
C HIS A 339 -5.32 -11.02 9.58
N SER A 340 -4.95 -10.72 8.34
CA SER A 340 -5.43 -11.47 7.17
C SER A 340 -4.97 -12.92 7.22
N VAL A 341 -5.91 -13.83 6.97
CA VAL A 341 -5.61 -15.28 6.89
C VAL A 341 -5.19 -15.62 5.46
N TRP A 342 -3.96 -16.06 5.29
CA TRP A 342 -3.39 -16.43 4.01
C TRP A 342 -3.30 -17.94 3.83
N ASN A 343 -3.24 -18.37 2.58
CA ASN A 343 -3.08 -19.80 2.25
C ASN A 343 -1.61 -20.21 2.40
N LEU A 344 -1.18 -20.48 3.65
CA LEU A 344 0.19 -20.94 3.93
C LEU A 344 0.51 -22.29 3.29
N THR A 345 -0.50 -23.12 2.99
CA THR A 345 -0.32 -24.37 2.26
C THR A 345 0.15 -24.07 0.82
N ALA A 346 -0.46 -23.10 0.14
CA ALA A 346 -0.03 -22.69 -1.19
C ALA A 346 1.41 -22.14 -1.18
N LEU A 347 1.76 -21.30 -0.19
CA LEU A 347 3.13 -20.80 -0.03
C LEU A 347 4.12 -21.95 0.22
N ARG A 348 3.80 -22.89 1.10
CA ARG A 348 4.64 -24.09 1.37
C ARG A 348 4.86 -24.93 0.11
N GLN A 349 3.80 -25.16 -0.68
CA GLN A 349 3.92 -25.88 -1.95
C GLN A 349 4.83 -25.15 -2.94
N LYS A 350 4.71 -23.81 -3.04
CA LYS A 350 5.56 -22.96 -3.88
C LYS A 350 7.03 -23.05 -3.43
N MET A 351 7.31 -22.99 -2.13
CA MET A 351 8.66 -23.11 -1.58
C MET A 351 9.27 -24.50 -1.82
N ARG A 352 8.51 -25.56 -1.61
CA ARG A 352 8.94 -26.95 -1.91
C ARG A 352 9.28 -27.13 -3.38
N ARG A 353 8.43 -26.63 -4.28
CA ARG A 353 8.68 -26.65 -5.75
C ARG A 353 9.97 -25.91 -6.10
N LEU A 354 10.30 -24.86 -5.40
CA LEU A 354 11.54 -24.11 -5.56
C LEU A 354 12.74 -24.74 -4.84
N GLY A 355 12.58 -25.85 -4.15
CA GLY A 355 13.67 -26.62 -3.51
C GLY A 355 14.10 -26.07 -2.14
N PHE A 356 13.21 -25.45 -1.38
CA PHE A 356 13.48 -25.13 0.03
C PHE A 356 13.44 -26.42 0.87
N PRO A 357 14.45 -26.70 1.72
CA PRO A 357 14.39 -27.77 2.70
C PRO A 357 13.32 -27.46 3.75
N ASP A 358 12.46 -28.45 4.07
CA ASP A 358 11.33 -28.24 4.99
C ASP A 358 11.73 -27.90 6.43
N ASP A 359 12.93 -28.25 6.83
CA ASP A 359 13.52 -27.98 8.15
C ASP A 359 14.23 -26.60 8.25
N ARG A 360 14.23 -25.82 7.17
CA ARG A 360 14.94 -24.53 7.10
C ARG A 360 14.01 -23.33 7.09
N TYR A 361 12.69 -23.51 7.24
CA TYR A 361 11.76 -22.38 7.31
C TYR A 361 10.55 -22.65 8.20
N ILE A 362 9.99 -21.57 8.73
CA ILE A 362 8.76 -21.55 9.53
C ILE A 362 7.77 -20.59 8.85
N LEU A 363 6.52 -21.02 8.68
CA LEU A 363 5.42 -20.21 8.14
C LEU A 363 4.39 -19.98 9.22
N GLU A 364 4.08 -18.70 9.50
CA GLU A 364 3.09 -18.33 10.53
C GLU A 364 2.04 -17.37 9.98
N GLN A 365 0.79 -17.55 10.41
CA GLN A 365 -0.27 -16.57 10.20
C GLN A 365 -0.02 -15.29 11.01
N GLY A 366 -0.70 -14.22 10.63
CA GLY A 366 -0.73 -13.00 11.41
C GLY A 366 -1.37 -13.23 12.79
N SER A 367 -0.85 -12.55 13.79
CA SER A 367 -1.34 -12.59 15.16
C SER A 367 -1.17 -11.23 15.83
N ALA A 368 -1.90 -10.98 16.91
CA ALA A 368 -1.82 -9.71 17.64
C ALA A 368 -0.43 -9.44 18.24
N ASP A 369 0.37 -10.48 18.46
CA ASP A 369 1.71 -10.45 19.04
C ASP A 369 2.83 -10.51 17.99
N TYR A 370 2.53 -10.25 16.71
CA TYR A 370 3.51 -10.35 15.62
C TYR A 370 4.77 -9.50 15.87
N LEU A 371 4.64 -8.38 16.60
CA LEU A 371 5.76 -7.50 16.93
C LEU A 371 6.81 -8.17 17.84
N ASP A 372 6.40 -9.12 18.68
CA ASP A 372 7.33 -9.84 19.54
C ASP A 372 8.20 -10.80 18.74
N ARG A 373 7.67 -11.32 17.61
CA ARG A 373 8.39 -12.24 16.72
C ARG A 373 9.56 -11.61 15.98
N TYR A 374 9.64 -10.27 15.92
CA TYR A 374 10.86 -9.62 15.39
C TYR A 374 12.11 -9.95 16.23
N LEU A 375 11.97 -10.23 17.53
CA LEU A 375 13.10 -10.61 18.38
C LEU A 375 13.56 -12.06 18.17
N ASP A 376 12.82 -12.86 17.43
CA ASP A 376 13.16 -14.23 17.10
C ASP A 376 13.93 -14.37 15.76
N VAL A 377 14.34 -13.23 15.19
CA VAL A 377 15.14 -13.17 13.97
C VAL A 377 16.30 -12.17 14.14
N ASP A 378 17.30 -12.26 13.28
CA ASP A 378 18.50 -11.42 13.37
C ASP A 378 18.57 -10.41 12.21
N ILE A 379 18.02 -10.77 11.06
CA ILE A 379 18.01 -9.98 9.83
C ILE A 379 16.64 -10.10 9.16
N VAL A 380 16.03 -8.97 8.85
CA VAL A 380 14.78 -8.94 8.10
C VAL A 380 15.07 -8.88 6.60
N LEU A 381 14.43 -9.77 5.85
CA LEU A 381 14.47 -9.81 4.38
C LEU A 381 13.19 -9.19 3.82
N ASP A 382 13.35 -8.07 3.11
CA ASP A 382 12.26 -7.35 2.49
C ASP A 382 11.83 -7.98 1.15
N THR A 383 10.65 -7.66 0.70
CA THR A 383 10.07 -8.12 -0.57
C THR A 383 10.36 -7.13 -1.71
N TYR A 384 10.25 -7.60 -2.96
CA TYR A 384 10.42 -6.81 -4.19
C TYR A 384 9.48 -7.38 -5.28
N PRO A 385 8.90 -6.57 -6.17
CA PRO A 385 9.10 -5.13 -6.38
C PRO A 385 8.33 -4.21 -5.39
N TYR A 386 7.32 -4.71 -4.70
CA TYR A 386 6.60 -3.94 -3.70
C TYR A 386 7.26 -4.12 -2.33
N THR A 387 8.04 -3.12 -1.91
CA THR A 387 8.84 -3.14 -0.68
C THR A 387 8.00 -2.86 0.57
N GLY A 388 8.60 -3.04 1.73
CA GLY A 388 7.98 -2.74 3.01
C GLY A 388 7.81 -1.23 3.24
N GLY A 389 6.75 -0.87 3.97
CA GLY A 389 6.57 0.46 4.56
C GLY A 389 6.43 0.28 6.08
N GLY A 390 5.22 0.02 6.60
CA GLY A 390 4.98 -0.23 8.02
C GLY A 390 5.82 -1.38 8.58
N SER A 391 5.92 -2.51 7.88
CA SER A 391 6.75 -3.65 8.32
C SER A 391 8.23 -3.30 8.43
N THR A 392 8.74 -2.41 7.57
CA THR A 392 10.11 -1.90 7.68
C THR A 392 10.26 -0.98 8.89
N CYS A 393 9.31 -0.07 9.12
CA CYS A 393 9.31 0.78 10.32
C CYS A 393 9.25 -0.04 11.61
N ASP A 394 8.41 -1.08 11.66
CA ASP A 394 8.34 -2.02 12.78
C ASP A 394 9.69 -2.69 13.03
N ALA A 395 10.33 -3.20 11.98
CA ALA A 395 11.65 -3.83 12.07
C ALA A 395 12.71 -2.86 12.63
N LEU A 396 12.78 -1.63 12.10
CA LEU A 396 13.72 -0.61 12.52
C LEU A 396 13.52 -0.22 14.00
N LEU A 397 12.27 -0.05 14.45
CA LEU A 397 11.96 0.22 15.87
C LEU A 397 12.29 -0.95 16.79
N ARG A 398 12.24 -2.18 16.29
CA ARG A 398 12.64 -3.39 17.01
C ARG A 398 14.15 -3.65 16.95
N GLY A 399 14.92 -2.77 16.30
CA GLY A 399 16.36 -2.89 16.17
C GLY A 399 16.83 -3.88 15.12
N MET A 400 15.92 -4.35 14.25
CA MET A 400 16.24 -5.35 13.23
C MET A 400 16.78 -4.68 11.96
N PRO A 401 18.02 -5.05 11.52
CA PRO A 401 18.50 -4.62 10.21
C PRO A 401 17.63 -5.21 9.09
N VAL A 402 17.31 -4.39 8.10
CA VAL A 402 16.50 -4.79 6.95
C VAL A 402 17.36 -4.80 5.69
N ILE A 403 17.45 -5.95 5.02
CA ILE A 403 18.01 -6.02 3.67
C ILE A 403 16.84 -5.80 2.70
N THR A 404 16.93 -4.79 1.84
CA THR A 404 15.92 -4.47 0.82
C THR A 404 16.53 -4.41 -0.56
N ARG A 405 15.70 -4.62 -1.59
CA ARG A 405 16.05 -4.32 -2.97
C ARG A 405 15.23 -3.14 -3.45
N TYR A 406 15.85 -2.18 -4.14
CA TYR A 406 15.16 -1.05 -4.74
C TYR A 406 15.31 -1.06 -6.27
N GLY A 407 14.36 -0.44 -6.94
CA GLY A 407 14.35 -0.20 -8.39
C GLY A 407 14.20 1.29 -8.69
N LYS A 408 13.66 1.59 -9.88
CA LYS A 408 13.39 2.97 -10.32
C LYS A 408 12.04 3.48 -9.80
N ARG A 409 11.00 2.64 -9.79
CA ARG A 409 9.63 3.01 -9.44
C ARG A 409 9.48 3.43 -7.98
N HIS A 410 8.60 4.37 -7.69
CA HIS A 410 8.23 4.88 -6.36
C HIS A 410 8.05 3.77 -5.32
N GLY A 411 7.12 2.84 -5.55
CA GLY A 411 6.81 1.76 -4.60
C GLY A 411 7.91 0.72 -4.38
N THR A 412 8.93 0.68 -5.26
CA THR A 412 10.10 -0.18 -5.08
C THR A 412 11.15 0.44 -4.15
N ARG A 413 10.93 1.66 -3.66
CA ARG A 413 11.91 2.46 -2.93
C ARG A 413 11.48 2.85 -1.52
N PHE A 414 10.34 2.36 -1.02
CA PHE A 414 9.86 2.69 0.31
C PHE A 414 10.86 2.31 1.40
N SER A 415 11.28 1.04 1.45
CA SER A 415 12.29 0.61 2.42
C SER A 415 13.63 1.29 2.21
N TYR A 416 14.03 1.60 0.96
CA TYR A 416 15.24 2.38 0.69
C TYR A 416 15.16 3.78 1.32
N SER A 417 14.04 4.50 1.14
CA SER A 417 13.82 5.80 1.77
C SER A 417 13.92 5.71 3.30
N LEU A 418 13.27 4.69 3.88
CA LEU A 418 13.29 4.47 5.33
C LEU A 418 14.71 4.18 5.85
N LEU A 419 15.47 3.31 5.17
CA LEU A 419 16.85 2.99 5.52
C LEU A 419 17.77 4.21 5.41
N ALA A 420 17.63 5.02 4.35
CA ALA A 420 18.41 6.23 4.15
C ALA A 420 18.17 7.27 5.28
N ASN A 421 16.95 7.36 5.80
CA ASN A 421 16.60 8.26 6.90
C ASN A 421 17.11 7.80 8.28
N VAL A 422 17.64 6.56 8.39
CA VAL A 422 18.28 6.03 9.61
C VAL A 422 19.75 5.69 9.41
N GLY A 423 20.35 6.07 8.26
CA GLY A 423 21.80 5.86 7.98
C GLY A 423 22.18 4.41 7.69
N LEU A 424 21.25 3.61 7.15
CA LEU A 424 21.45 2.20 6.77
C LEU A 424 21.23 1.96 5.27
N GLU A 425 21.39 2.96 4.42
CA GLU A 425 21.24 2.85 2.96
C GLU A 425 22.16 1.81 2.32
N ASP A 426 23.28 1.48 2.97
CA ASP A 426 24.20 0.45 2.52
C ASP A 426 23.60 -0.99 2.60
N LEU A 427 22.50 -1.18 3.34
CA LEU A 427 21.74 -2.43 3.36
C LEU A 427 20.71 -2.54 2.20
N ALA A 428 20.54 -1.48 1.40
CA ALA A 428 19.69 -1.50 0.22
C ALA A 428 20.50 -1.91 -1.02
N ALA A 429 19.93 -2.80 -1.84
CA ALA A 429 20.53 -3.39 -3.02
C ALA A 429 19.83 -2.94 -4.30
N SER A 430 20.56 -2.80 -5.40
CA SER A 430 20.03 -2.44 -6.73
C SER A 430 19.73 -3.66 -7.62
N SER A 431 20.13 -4.85 -7.20
CA SER A 431 19.94 -6.10 -7.95
C SER A 431 19.72 -7.29 -7.02
N ASP A 432 19.23 -8.42 -7.56
CA ASP A 432 19.08 -9.68 -6.83
C ASP A 432 20.44 -10.19 -6.33
N ALA A 433 21.49 -10.09 -7.15
CA ALA A 433 22.84 -10.51 -6.77
C ALA A 433 23.34 -9.69 -5.57
N GLU A 434 23.21 -8.37 -5.63
CA GLU A 434 23.63 -7.49 -4.53
C GLU A 434 22.79 -7.73 -3.27
N TYR A 435 21.49 -7.97 -3.40
CA TYR A 435 20.60 -8.30 -2.28
C TYR A 435 21.07 -9.56 -1.54
N ILE A 436 21.40 -10.61 -2.29
CA ILE A 436 21.94 -11.84 -1.73
C ILE A 436 23.29 -11.60 -1.04
N GLU A 437 24.22 -10.89 -1.72
CA GLU A 437 25.55 -10.58 -1.16
C GLU A 437 25.46 -9.82 0.16
N LYS A 438 24.62 -8.77 0.21
CA LYS A 438 24.43 -7.97 1.44
C LYS A 438 23.85 -8.79 2.58
N ALA A 439 22.86 -9.65 2.30
CA ALA A 439 22.29 -10.54 3.31
C ALA A 439 23.30 -11.52 3.85
N VAL A 440 24.08 -12.17 2.97
CA VAL A 440 25.14 -13.11 3.36
C VAL A 440 26.28 -12.41 4.10
N ALA A 441 26.72 -11.23 3.63
CA ALA A 441 27.79 -10.46 4.28
C ALA A 441 27.37 -10.03 5.68
N LEU A 442 26.14 -9.58 5.87
CA LEU A 442 25.63 -9.19 7.19
C LEU A 442 25.50 -10.40 8.11
N ALA A 443 25.00 -11.53 7.62
CA ALA A 443 24.89 -12.78 8.40
C ALA A 443 26.25 -13.29 8.92
N ASN A 444 27.31 -13.04 8.17
CA ASN A 444 28.69 -13.38 8.56
C ASN A 444 29.37 -12.29 9.43
N ASN A 445 28.63 -11.27 9.87
CA ASN A 445 29.15 -10.19 10.71
C ASN A 445 28.30 -10.01 11.99
N PRO A 446 28.39 -10.93 12.94
CA PRO A 446 27.59 -10.91 14.16
C PRO A 446 27.79 -9.62 14.99
N GLU A 447 28.97 -9.03 14.99
CA GLU A 447 29.24 -7.78 15.74
C GLU A 447 28.49 -6.59 15.12
N ARG A 448 28.38 -6.55 13.80
CA ARG A 448 27.57 -5.54 13.12
C ARG A 448 26.08 -5.70 13.44
N ILE A 449 25.55 -6.92 13.43
CA ILE A 449 24.15 -7.21 13.80
C ILE A 449 23.87 -6.73 15.22
N LYS A 450 24.71 -7.11 16.19
CA LYS A 450 24.57 -6.69 17.60
C LYS A 450 24.59 -5.17 17.75
N ARG A 451 25.51 -4.48 17.06
CA ARG A 451 25.62 -3.02 17.12
C ARG A 451 24.36 -2.36 16.55
N ILE A 452 23.90 -2.80 15.35
CA ILE A 452 22.68 -2.27 14.75
C ILE A 452 21.50 -2.49 15.69
N HIS A 453 21.34 -3.69 16.22
CA HIS A 453 20.25 -3.99 17.15
C HIS A 453 20.26 -3.10 18.40
N ALA A 454 21.41 -2.81 18.95
CA ALA A 454 21.55 -1.97 20.14
C ALA A 454 21.26 -0.48 19.88
N GLU A 455 21.65 0.05 18.72
CA GLU A 455 21.62 1.48 18.42
C GLU A 455 20.37 1.90 17.63
N LEU A 456 19.88 1.04 16.75
CA LEU A 456 18.85 1.37 15.75
C LEU A 456 17.53 1.86 16.35
N PRO A 457 16.96 1.31 17.44
CA PRO A 457 15.74 1.84 18.03
C PRO A 457 15.85 3.31 18.42
N GLN A 458 16.97 3.74 18.98
CA GLN A 458 17.18 5.14 19.33
C GLN A 458 17.43 6.02 18.11
N ILE A 459 18.14 5.51 17.10
CA ILE A 459 18.33 6.20 15.83
C ILE A 459 16.96 6.41 15.15
N MET A 460 16.12 5.39 15.10
CA MET A 460 14.78 5.48 14.52
C MET A 460 13.91 6.51 15.24
N MET A 461 13.89 6.50 16.59
CA MET A 461 13.13 7.45 17.40
C MET A 461 13.57 8.92 17.21
N LYS A 462 14.84 9.15 16.84
CA LYS A 462 15.38 10.49 16.56
C LYS A 462 15.37 10.85 15.08
N SER A 463 14.99 9.92 14.21
CA SER A 463 15.01 10.11 12.76
C SER A 463 13.89 11.05 12.29
N PRO A 464 14.00 11.61 11.08
CA PRO A 464 12.93 12.37 10.47
C PRO A 464 11.61 11.60 10.34
N ILE A 465 11.66 10.25 10.26
CA ILE A 465 10.48 9.40 10.17
C ILE A 465 9.58 9.51 11.42
N MET A 466 10.15 9.85 12.58
CA MET A 466 9.45 9.98 13.85
C MET A 466 9.32 11.44 14.31
N ASN A 467 9.81 12.40 13.52
CA ASN A 467 9.74 13.84 13.85
C ASN A 467 8.43 14.44 13.35
N ILE A 468 7.36 14.26 14.13
CA ILE A 468 6.00 14.67 13.80
C ILE A 468 5.94 16.16 13.46
N LYS A 469 6.56 17.02 14.31
CA LYS A 469 6.47 18.46 14.15
C LYS A 469 7.07 18.92 12.82
N ASP A 470 8.28 18.50 12.51
CA ASP A 470 8.98 18.88 11.28
C ASP A 470 8.25 18.38 10.03
N TYR A 471 7.70 17.16 10.10
CA TYR A 471 6.92 16.57 9.02
C TYR A 471 5.64 17.36 8.75
N VAL A 472 4.85 17.65 9.79
CA VAL A 472 3.59 18.38 9.66
C VAL A 472 3.85 19.81 9.19
N ASP A 473 4.79 20.55 9.82
CA ASP A 473 5.18 21.89 9.41
C ASP A 473 5.61 21.93 7.91
N THR A 474 6.37 20.92 7.48
CA THR A 474 6.83 20.81 6.07
C THR A 474 5.65 20.63 5.12
N VAL A 475 4.71 19.74 5.44
CA VAL A 475 3.53 19.48 4.59
C VAL A 475 2.57 20.68 4.60
N GLU A 476 2.36 21.35 5.73
CA GLU A 476 1.55 22.56 5.83
C GLU A 476 2.11 23.71 4.96
N ASN A 477 3.43 23.91 4.98
CA ASN A 477 4.09 24.87 4.09
C ASN A 477 3.90 24.51 2.59
N VAL A 478 3.84 23.21 2.27
CA VAL A 478 3.48 22.75 0.91
C VAL A 478 2.05 23.16 0.60
N TYR A 479 1.08 22.90 1.49
CA TYR A 479 -0.33 23.27 1.27
C TYR A 479 -0.50 24.76 1.00
N GLU A 480 0.08 25.62 1.83
CA GLU A 480 0.02 27.06 1.60
C GLU A 480 0.64 27.46 0.26
N ARG A 481 1.80 26.92 -0.09
CA ARG A 481 2.47 27.21 -1.35
C ARG A 481 1.65 26.82 -2.56
N ILE A 482 1.09 25.60 -2.60
CA ILE A 482 0.28 25.15 -3.75
C ILE A 482 -1.05 25.88 -3.82
N TRP A 483 -1.63 26.26 -2.69
CA TRP A 483 -2.81 27.09 -2.62
C TRP A 483 -2.56 28.49 -3.20
N GLN A 484 -1.47 29.14 -2.81
CA GLN A 484 -1.09 30.44 -3.39
C GLN A 484 -0.86 30.36 -4.90
N GLN A 485 -0.23 29.29 -5.39
CA GLN A 485 -0.06 29.05 -6.82
C GLN A 485 -1.40 28.94 -7.55
N TRP A 486 -2.37 28.24 -6.95
CA TRP A 486 -3.71 28.13 -7.52
C TRP A 486 -4.42 29.50 -7.56
N LEU A 487 -4.37 30.27 -6.48
CA LEU A 487 -4.97 31.62 -6.43
C LEU A 487 -4.41 32.57 -7.51
N VAL A 488 -3.13 32.49 -7.80
CA VAL A 488 -2.48 33.25 -8.87
C VAL A 488 -3.00 32.84 -10.24
N ARG A 489 -3.13 31.53 -10.49
CA ARG A 489 -3.62 30.99 -11.79
C ARG A 489 -5.11 31.30 -12.02
N ALA A 490 -5.94 31.12 -11.01
CA ALA A 490 -7.37 31.34 -11.07
C ALA A 490 -7.76 32.85 -11.19
N GLY A 491 -6.78 33.76 -11.13
CA GLY A 491 -6.97 35.21 -11.30
C GLY A 491 -6.61 35.75 -12.67
N LYS A 492 -6.10 34.88 -13.52
CA LYS A 492 -5.85 35.16 -14.94
C LYS A 492 -6.98 34.61 -15.78
#